data_66d9b1aaf6b0af9700bef0789774425f
#
_entry.id   66d9b1aaf6b0af9700bef0789774425f
#
_cell.length_a   1.000
_cell.length_b   1.000
_cell.length_c   1.000
_cell.angle_alpha   90.00
_cell.angle_beta   90.00
_cell.angle_gamma   90.00
#
_symmetry.space_group_name_H-M   'P 1'
#
loop_
_entity.id
_entity.type
_entity.pdbx_description
1 polymer ?
#
loop_
_entity_poly.entity_id
_entity_poly.type
_entity_poly.pdbx_seq_one_letter_code
_entity_poly.pdbx_strand_id
1 'polypeptide(L)'
;MEEMEKRVLDYWTVRAHDFGVVRRNEIHNKLSKRWSDELDRLLPEGKLRILDVGTGTGYFAVLLAAKGHTVTGIDLTPAMIGEAKALADELNISARFEVMDAQSLDFPDESFDAVVTRNLTWTLPEPERAYSEWLRVLAPGGILINFDASYGNNVRNNEHNGTHLPVGNVYGHCGMTPELESENAQITLSMPISKKTRPEWDAELLKSLGCADCGFDKSAGTRILAENDLSDAPMFLVWAKK
;
A
#
# COMPACT_ATOMS: atom_id res chain seq x y z
N MET A 1 5.15 14.93 15.54
CA MET A 1 4.80 14.52 14.17
C MET A 1 6.01 14.54 13.26
N GLU A 2 6.66 15.67 13.03
CA GLU A 2 7.85 15.77 12.16
C GLU A 2 8.96 14.75 12.46
N GLU A 3 9.21 14.45 13.73
CA GLU A 3 10.23 13.46 14.14
C GLU A 3 9.85 12.03 13.71
N MET A 4 8.57 11.66 13.80
CA MET A 4 8.09 10.33 13.40
C MET A 4 8.06 10.17 11.88
N GLU A 5 7.63 11.18 11.16
CA GLU A 5 7.65 11.21 9.69
C GLU A 5 9.09 11.08 9.17
N LYS A 6 10.01 11.82 9.77
CA LYS A 6 11.45 11.70 9.47
C LYS A 6 11.96 10.29 9.72
N ARG A 7 11.58 9.66 10.83
CA ARG A 7 11.98 8.30 11.17
C ARG A 7 11.46 7.28 10.15
N VAL A 8 10.20 7.41 9.73
CA VAL A 8 9.62 6.59 8.64
C VAL A 8 10.36 6.80 7.33
N LEU A 9 10.63 8.05 6.97
CA LEU A 9 11.38 8.40 5.76
C LEU A 9 12.79 7.79 5.76
N ASP A 10 13.53 7.93 6.87
CA ASP A 10 14.89 7.38 7.02
C ASP A 10 14.87 5.85 6.90
N TYR A 11 13.93 5.17 7.56
CA TYR A 11 13.75 3.72 7.47
C TYR A 11 13.51 3.26 6.03
N TRP A 12 12.54 3.85 5.34
CA TRP A 12 12.20 3.46 3.98
C TRP A 12 13.26 3.88 2.95
N THR A 13 14.03 4.93 3.22
CA THR A 13 15.20 5.28 2.40
C THR A 13 16.25 4.16 2.40
N VAL A 14 16.54 3.61 3.57
CA VAL A 14 17.46 2.46 3.70
C VAL A 14 16.91 1.21 3.01
N ARG A 15 15.60 1.00 3.10
CA ARG A 15 14.92 -0.19 2.56
C ARG A 15 14.63 -0.15 1.06
N ALA A 16 14.71 1.01 0.42
CA ALA A 16 14.18 1.22 -0.93
C ALA A 16 14.74 0.23 -1.96
N HIS A 17 16.04 0.06 -2.01
CA HIS A 17 16.69 -0.83 -2.98
C HIS A 17 16.28 -2.30 -2.80
N ASP A 18 16.42 -2.83 -1.59
CA ASP A 18 16.11 -4.23 -1.29
C ASP A 18 14.62 -4.53 -1.46
N PHE A 19 13.76 -3.58 -1.10
CA PHE A 19 12.34 -3.67 -1.34
C PHE A 19 12.02 -3.67 -2.85
N GLY A 20 12.74 -2.88 -3.64
CA GLY A 20 12.67 -2.86 -5.09
C GLY A 20 13.02 -4.22 -5.73
N VAL A 21 14.05 -4.90 -5.23
CA VAL A 21 14.40 -6.27 -5.67
C VAL A 21 13.25 -7.24 -5.43
N VAL A 22 12.61 -7.20 -4.26
CA VAL A 22 11.46 -8.06 -3.96
C VAL A 22 10.31 -7.79 -4.93
N ARG A 23 9.99 -6.53 -5.20
CA ARG A 23 8.88 -6.15 -6.09
C ARG A 23 9.14 -6.48 -7.57
N ARG A 24 10.38 -6.36 -8.04
CA ARG A 24 10.78 -6.85 -9.38
C ARG A 24 10.56 -8.36 -9.49
N ASN A 25 10.92 -9.13 -8.47
CA ASN A 25 10.65 -10.58 -8.45
C ASN A 25 9.15 -10.89 -8.45
N GLU A 26 8.33 -10.13 -7.74
CA GLU A 26 6.86 -10.28 -7.74
C GLU A 26 6.26 -10.04 -9.13
N ILE A 27 6.73 -9.03 -9.89
CA ILE A 27 6.24 -8.72 -11.25
C ILE A 27 6.38 -9.93 -12.18
N HIS A 28 7.45 -10.69 -12.05
CA HIS A 28 7.78 -11.81 -12.93
C HIS A 28 7.23 -13.17 -12.48
N ASN A 29 6.39 -13.21 -11.44
CA ASN A 29 5.82 -14.45 -10.93
C ASN A 29 4.27 -14.43 -10.90
N LYS A 30 3.67 -15.54 -10.45
CA LYS A 30 2.22 -15.71 -10.40
C LYS A 30 1.49 -14.69 -9.51
N LEU A 31 2.21 -14.04 -8.59
CA LEU A 31 1.63 -13.08 -7.68
C LEU A 31 1.17 -11.81 -8.41
N SER A 32 1.91 -11.37 -9.43
CA SER A 32 1.50 -10.22 -10.25
C SER A 32 0.15 -10.44 -10.91
N LYS A 33 -0.09 -11.65 -11.43
CA LYS A 33 -1.39 -11.99 -12.02
C LYS A 33 -2.51 -11.96 -10.98
N ARG A 34 -2.29 -12.50 -9.78
CA ARG A 34 -3.30 -12.49 -8.72
C ARG A 34 -3.64 -11.10 -8.24
N TRP A 35 -2.64 -10.23 -8.05
CA TRP A 35 -2.87 -8.82 -7.76
C TRP A 35 -3.65 -8.14 -8.87
N SER A 36 -3.27 -8.42 -10.11
CA SER A 36 -3.96 -7.89 -11.29
C SER A 36 -5.43 -8.32 -11.32
N ASP A 37 -5.71 -9.62 -11.11
CA ASP A 37 -7.07 -10.15 -11.09
C ASP A 37 -7.90 -9.56 -9.93
N GLU A 38 -7.30 -9.36 -8.75
CA GLU A 38 -7.98 -8.77 -7.60
C GLU A 38 -8.28 -7.28 -7.82
N LEU A 39 -7.37 -6.52 -8.42
CA LEU A 39 -7.60 -5.12 -8.79
C LEU A 39 -8.70 -5.00 -9.86
N ASP A 40 -8.70 -5.87 -10.88
CA ASP A 40 -9.77 -5.89 -11.90
C ASP A 40 -11.14 -6.18 -11.33
N ARG A 41 -11.20 -7.04 -10.33
CA ARG A 41 -12.48 -7.36 -9.64
C ARG A 41 -13.06 -6.17 -8.90
N LEU A 42 -12.23 -5.24 -8.45
CA LEU A 42 -12.62 -4.11 -7.60
C LEU A 42 -12.81 -2.82 -8.38
N LEU A 43 -11.99 -2.60 -9.42
CA LEU A 43 -12.01 -1.37 -10.19
C LEU A 43 -13.21 -1.34 -11.15
N PRO A 44 -13.78 -0.15 -11.42
CA PRO A 44 -14.76 0.03 -12.48
C PRO A 44 -14.19 -0.31 -13.86
N GLU A 45 -15.07 -0.69 -14.79
CA GLU A 45 -14.68 -0.89 -16.18
C GLU A 45 -14.21 0.41 -16.86
N GLY A 46 -13.33 0.25 -17.85
CA GLY A 46 -12.84 1.36 -18.66
C GLY A 46 -11.44 1.86 -18.28
N LYS A 47 -11.04 2.93 -18.94
CA LYS A 47 -9.75 3.60 -18.68
C LYS A 47 -9.92 4.62 -17.57
N LEU A 48 -9.22 4.43 -16.46
CA LEU A 48 -9.35 5.21 -15.24
C LEU A 48 -8.12 6.10 -15.02
N ARG A 49 -8.33 7.23 -14.32
CA ARG A 49 -7.29 8.02 -13.66
C ARG A 49 -7.11 7.44 -12.25
N ILE A 50 -5.95 6.85 -11.97
CA ILE A 50 -5.71 6.14 -10.71
C ILE A 50 -4.57 6.81 -9.95
N LEU A 51 -4.78 7.06 -8.65
CA LEU A 51 -3.76 7.45 -7.70
C LEU A 51 -3.33 6.22 -6.89
N ASP A 52 -2.04 5.86 -6.97
CA ASP A 52 -1.40 4.83 -6.14
C ASP A 52 -0.68 5.51 -4.98
N VAL A 53 -1.29 5.51 -3.80
CA VAL A 53 -0.80 6.23 -2.61
C VAL A 53 0.13 5.33 -1.80
N GLY A 54 1.32 5.83 -1.49
CA GLY A 54 2.39 5.00 -0.92
C GLY A 54 2.83 3.95 -1.94
N THR A 55 3.05 4.38 -3.18
CA THR A 55 3.39 3.52 -4.32
C THR A 55 4.66 2.68 -4.08
N GLY A 56 5.50 3.10 -3.13
CA GLY A 56 6.79 2.49 -2.85
C GLY A 56 7.63 2.43 -4.12
N THR A 57 8.02 1.23 -4.50
CA THR A 57 8.81 0.98 -5.71
C THR A 57 7.96 0.81 -6.98
N GLY A 58 6.70 1.28 -6.97
CA GLY A 58 5.86 1.41 -8.17
C GLY A 58 5.09 0.16 -8.57
N TYR A 59 5.00 -0.86 -7.71
CA TYR A 59 4.43 -2.16 -8.08
C TYR A 59 2.98 -2.08 -8.58
N PHE A 60 2.07 -1.46 -7.83
CA PHE A 60 0.68 -1.30 -8.29
C PHE A 60 0.58 -0.34 -9.46
N ALA A 61 1.35 0.75 -9.42
CA ALA A 61 1.34 1.72 -10.51
C ALA A 61 1.69 1.08 -11.87
N VAL A 62 2.72 0.23 -11.94
CA VAL A 62 3.10 -0.43 -13.20
C VAL A 62 2.08 -1.49 -13.63
N LEU A 63 1.50 -2.26 -12.69
CA LEU A 63 0.45 -3.25 -13.03
C LEU A 63 -0.78 -2.57 -13.64
N LEU A 64 -1.22 -1.46 -13.06
CA LEU A 64 -2.39 -0.71 -13.50
C LEU A 64 -2.12 0.04 -14.81
N ALA A 65 -0.95 0.67 -14.95
CA ALA A 65 -0.57 1.36 -16.17
C ALA A 65 -0.40 0.40 -17.36
N ALA A 66 0.11 -0.83 -17.12
CA ALA A 66 0.18 -1.89 -18.14
C ALA A 66 -1.20 -2.27 -18.71
N LYS A 67 -2.28 -2.04 -17.97
CA LYS A 67 -3.67 -2.26 -18.39
C LYS A 67 -4.28 -1.07 -19.13
N GLY A 68 -3.52 -0.01 -19.31
CA GLY A 68 -3.94 1.19 -20.06
C GLY A 68 -4.61 2.27 -19.19
N HIS A 69 -4.60 2.14 -17.86
CA HIS A 69 -5.01 3.23 -16.98
C HIS A 69 -4.01 4.38 -16.99
N THR A 70 -4.46 5.58 -16.65
CA THR A 70 -3.58 6.73 -16.41
C THR A 70 -3.23 6.76 -14.94
N VAL A 71 -1.98 6.42 -14.58
CA VAL A 71 -1.59 6.20 -13.18
C VAL A 71 -0.60 7.26 -12.71
N THR A 72 -0.86 7.80 -11.52
CA THR A 72 0.09 8.60 -10.74
C THR A 72 0.39 7.84 -9.45
N GLY A 73 1.66 7.52 -9.19
CA GLY A 73 2.14 6.94 -7.94
C GLY A 73 2.80 8.03 -7.09
N ILE A 74 2.48 8.07 -5.80
CA ILE A 74 3.12 8.97 -4.85
C ILE A 74 3.72 8.20 -3.66
N ASP A 75 4.84 8.70 -3.17
CA ASP A 75 5.48 8.18 -1.95
C ASP A 75 6.24 9.32 -1.25
N LEU A 76 6.31 9.30 0.07
CA LEU A 76 7.06 10.30 0.83
C LEU A 76 8.57 10.18 0.61
N THR A 77 9.06 8.99 0.22
CA THR A 77 10.47 8.63 0.16
C THR A 77 11.05 8.83 -1.25
N PRO A 78 11.95 9.81 -1.49
CA PRO A 78 12.57 10.02 -2.81
C PRO A 78 13.27 8.77 -3.36
N ALA A 79 13.90 7.95 -2.50
CA ALA A 79 14.55 6.71 -2.90
C ALA A 79 13.55 5.68 -3.45
N MET A 80 12.35 5.57 -2.85
CA MET A 80 11.26 4.73 -3.36
C MET A 80 10.80 5.20 -4.74
N ILE A 81 10.59 6.50 -4.92
CA ILE A 81 10.22 7.09 -6.22
C ILE A 81 11.31 6.84 -7.28
N GLY A 82 12.59 6.87 -6.89
CA GLY A 82 13.70 6.49 -7.78
C GLY A 82 13.58 5.05 -8.29
N GLU A 83 13.33 4.10 -7.38
CA GLU A 83 13.12 2.69 -7.72
C GLU A 83 11.84 2.48 -8.57
N ALA A 84 10.76 3.22 -8.28
CA ALA A 84 9.51 3.14 -9.04
C ALA A 84 9.70 3.59 -10.50
N LYS A 85 10.42 4.68 -10.72
CA LYS A 85 10.79 5.17 -12.07
C LYS A 85 11.65 4.15 -12.81
N ALA A 86 12.66 3.59 -12.13
CA ALA A 86 13.53 2.57 -12.71
C ALA A 86 12.75 1.30 -13.12
N LEU A 87 11.79 0.85 -12.30
CA LEU A 87 10.93 -0.28 -12.63
C LEU A 87 10.03 0.01 -13.84
N ALA A 88 9.43 1.20 -13.91
CA ALA A 88 8.59 1.59 -15.05
C ALA A 88 9.39 1.68 -16.35
N ASP A 89 10.60 2.25 -16.31
CA ASP A 89 11.52 2.32 -17.44
C ASP A 89 11.94 0.92 -17.91
N GLU A 90 12.30 0.03 -17.00
CA GLU A 90 12.66 -1.38 -17.27
C GLU A 90 11.54 -2.13 -18.01
N LEU A 91 10.29 -1.88 -17.63
CA LEU A 91 9.12 -2.50 -18.22
C LEU A 91 8.55 -1.75 -19.45
N ASN A 92 9.13 -0.62 -19.85
CA ASN A 92 8.59 0.29 -20.86
C ASN A 92 7.13 0.71 -20.59
N ILE A 93 6.81 1.00 -19.33
CA ILE A 93 5.48 1.41 -18.87
C ILE A 93 5.49 2.89 -18.54
N SER A 94 4.49 3.63 -19.04
CA SER A 94 4.31 5.06 -18.75
C SER A 94 3.42 5.23 -17.50
N ALA A 95 4.01 5.69 -16.41
CA ALA A 95 3.31 6.14 -15.20
C ALA A 95 4.00 7.40 -14.66
N ARG A 96 3.26 8.25 -13.94
CA ARG A 96 3.81 9.44 -13.27
C ARG A 96 4.18 9.07 -11.83
N PHE A 97 5.34 9.54 -11.36
CA PHE A 97 5.79 9.30 -9.98
C PHE A 97 6.27 10.59 -9.33
N GLU A 98 5.76 10.89 -8.14
CA GLU A 98 6.03 12.11 -7.40
C GLU A 98 6.32 11.84 -5.93
N VAL A 99 7.23 12.65 -5.36
CA VAL A 99 7.45 12.68 -3.91
C VAL A 99 6.35 13.52 -3.28
N MET A 100 5.51 12.91 -2.43
CA MET A 100 4.36 13.57 -1.82
C MET A 100 3.94 12.87 -0.53
N ASP A 101 3.44 13.64 0.45
CA ASP A 101 2.85 13.10 1.67
C ASP A 101 1.44 12.59 1.40
N ALA A 102 1.18 11.33 1.76
CA ALA A 102 -0.13 10.70 1.67
C ALA A 102 -1.24 11.39 2.50
N GLN A 103 -0.84 12.17 3.48
CA GLN A 103 -1.73 12.89 4.41
C GLN A 103 -2.02 14.33 3.97
N SER A 104 -1.36 14.81 2.89
CA SER A 104 -1.52 16.17 2.37
C SER A 104 -1.25 16.19 0.86
N LEU A 105 -2.31 15.93 0.09
CA LEU A 105 -2.21 15.73 -1.36
C LEU A 105 -2.27 17.06 -2.11
N ASP A 106 -1.27 17.33 -2.95
CA ASP A 106 -1.24 18.50 -3.85
C ASP A 106 -1.94 18.17 -5.18
N PHE A 107 -3.18 17.68 -5.08
CA PHE A 107 -4.07 17.47 -6.22
C PHE A 107 -5.39 18.19 -5.99
N PRO A 108 -6.02 18.71 -7.06
CA PRO A 108 -7.38 19.23 -6.96
C PRO A 108 -8.37 18.16 -6.49
N ASP A 109 -9.51 18.59 -5.95
CA ASP A 109 -10.63 17.72 -5.66
C ASP A 109 -11.06 16.96 -6.92
N GLU A 110 -11.52 15.72 -6.76
CA GLU A 110 -12.13 14.92 -7.83
C GLU A 110 -11.21 14.65 -9.03
N SER A 111 -9.89 14.60 -8.79
CA SER A 111 -8.86 14.38 -9.81
C SER A 111 -8.76 12.93 -10.28
N PHE A 112 -9.21 11.96 -9.48
CA PHE A 112 -9.01 10.54 -9.74
C PHE A 112 -10.32 9.75 -9.71
N ASP A 113 -10.41 8.72 -10.55
CA ASP A 113 -11.55 7.80 -10.62
C ASP A 113 -11.37 6.64 -9.62
N ALA A 114 -10.12 6.35 -9.26
CA ALA A 114 -9.78 5.39 -8.22
C ALA A 114 -8.55 5.86 -7.41
N VAL A 115 -8.57 5.55 -6.11
CA VAL A 115 -7.42 5.66 -5.21
C VAL A 115 -7.10 4.26 -4.71
N VAL A 116 -5.86 3.81 -4.91
CA VAL A 116 -5.40 2.50 -4.44
C VAL A 116 -4.22 2.69 -3.49
N THR A 117 -4.10 1.80 -2.51
CA THR A 117 -2.95 1.75 -1.62
C THR A 117 -2.70 0.34 -1.12
N ARG A 118 -1.44 0.02 -0.82
CA ARG A 118 -1.03 -1.29 -0.28
C ARG A 118 0.00 -1.12 0.82
N ASN A 119 -0.32 -1.62 2.01
CA ASN A 119 0.59 -1.64 3.16
C ASN A 119 1.12 -0.25 3.55
N LEU A 120 0.27 0.76 3.51
CA LEU A 120 0.64 2.14 3.80
C LEU A 120 0.11 2.65 5.14
N THR A 121 -1.19 2.43 5.42
CA THR A 121 -1.88 3.12 6.52
C THR A 121 -1.23 2.88 7.88
N TRP A 122 -0.57 1.73 8.06
CA TRP A 122 0.13 1.38 9.30
C TRP A 122 1.35 2.27 9.61
N THR A 123 1.86 3.01 8.62
CA THR A 123 3.01 3.93 8.76
C THR A 123 2.60 5.39 8.94
N LEU A 124 1.30 5.71 8.90
CA LEU A 124 0.82 7.08 8.89
C LEU A 124 0.58 7.60 10.31
N PRO A 125 1.18 8.75 10.69
CA PRO A 125 0.91 9.44 11.95
C PRO A 125 -0.54 9.95 12.07
N GLU A 126 -1.17 10.36 10.98
CA GLU A 126 -2.53 10.91 10.92
C GLU A 126 -3.41 10.16 9.90
N PRO A 127 -3.74 8.86 10.15
CA PRO A 127 -4.46 8.06 9.16
C PRO A 127 -5.87 8.58 8.86
N GLU A 128 -6.54 9.25 9.82
CA GLU A 128 -7.83 9.90 9.61
C GLU A 128 -7.74 11.01 8.56
N ARG A 129 -6.68 11.81 8.60
CA ARG A 129 -6.41 12.86 7.63
C ARG A 129 -6.11 12.28 6.26
N ALA A 130 -5.32 11.22 6.20
CA ALA A 130 -5.01 10.53 4.96
C ALA A 130 -6.28 10.04 4.26
N TYR A 131 -7.17 9.35 4.96
CA TYR A 131 -8.45 8.89 4.38
C TYR A 131 -9.31 10.06 3.88
N SER A 132 -9.34 11.18 4.62
CA SER A 132 -10.06 12.38 4.19
C SER A 132 -9.51 12.95 2.89
N GLU A 133 -8.18 13.06 2.76
CA GLU A 133 -7.51 13.52 1.54
C GLU A 133 -7.74 12.58 0.35
N TRP A 134 -7.66 11.26 0.58
CA TRP A 134 -7.92 10.27 -0.46
C TRP A 134 -9.36 10.36 -0.99
N LEU A 135 -10.33 10.57 -0.11
CA LEU A 135 -11.72 10.79 -0.51
C LEU A 135 -11.91 12.17 -1.17
N ARG A 136 -11.19 13.22 -0.75
CA ARG A 136 -11.27 14.53 -1.38
C ARG A 136 -10.90 14.48 -2.86
N VAL A 137 -9.76 13.84 -3.17
CA VAL A 137 -9.25 13.75 -4.55
C VAL A 137 -9.99 12.74 -5.41
N LEU A 138 -10.82 11.88 -4.82
CA LEU A 138 -11.62 10.89 -5.52
C LEU A 138 -12.84 11.56 -6.17
N ALA A 139 -13.11 11.28 -7.43
CA ALA A 139 -14.27 11.79 -8.16
C ALA A 139 -15.60 11.18 -7.62
N PRO A 140 -16.75 11.84 -7.79
CA PRO A 140 -18.05 11.24 -7.47
C PRO A 140 -18.24 9.91 -8.20
N GLY A 141 -18.64 8.88 -7.46
CA GLY A 141 -18.75 7.50 -7.95
C GLY A 141 -17.43 6.75 -8.07
N GLY A 142 -16.32 7.40 -7.75
CA GLY A 142 -15.00 6.76 -7.71
C GLY A 142 -14.83 5.81 -6.52
N ILE A 143 -13.78 5.00 -6.56
CA ILE A 143 -13.51 3.95 -5.56
C ILE A 143 -12.17 4.13 -4.86
N LEU A 144 -12.18 4.00 -3.54
CA LEU A 144 -11.01 3.82 -2.69
C LEU A 144 -10.80 2.33 -2.41
N ILE A 145 -9.57 1.84 -2.59
CA ILE A 145 -9.16 0.46 -2.35
C ILE A 145 -7.89 0.47 -1.50
N ASN A 146 -7.96 -0.07 -0.27
CA ASN A 146 -6.83 -0.16 0.63
C ASN A 146 -6.57 -1.61 1.04
N PHE A 147 -5.45 -2.17 0.63
CA PHE A 147 -4.93 -3.44 1.12
C PHE A 147 -3.93 -3.18 2.24
N ASP A 148 -4.23 -3.65 3.45
CA ASP A 148 -3.36 -3.45 4.61
C ASP A 148 -3.43 -4.63 5.59
N ALA A 149 -2.73 -4.54 6.71
CA ALA A 149 -2.72 -5.55 7.76
C ALA A 149 -2.65 -4.92 9.16
N SER A 150 -3.01 -5.72 10.18
CA SER A 150 -2.94 -5.29 11.58
C SER A 150 -1.52 -5.46 12.15
N TYR A 151 -0.53 -4.81 11.54
CA TYR A 151 0.89 -4.97 11.89
C TYR A 151 1.19 -4.77 13.38
N GLY A 152 0.51 -3.83 14.05
CA GLY A 152 0.68 -3.60 15.49
C GLY A 152 0.30 -4.82 16.34
N ASN A 153 -0.70 -5.60 15.94
CA ASN A 153 -1.06 -6.84 16.63
C ASN A 153 0.01 -7.91 16.42
N ASN A 154 0.51 -8.03 15.19
CA ASN A 154 1.52 -9.01 14.84
C ASN A 154 2.82 -8.77 15.63
N VAL A 155 3.25 -7.50 15.72
CA VAL A 155 4.44 -7.16 16.54
C VAL A 155 4.22 -7.49 18.03
N ARG A 156 3.03 -7.18 18.59
CA ARG A 156 2.72 -7.50 19.99
C ARG A 156 2.67 -8.99 20.30
N ASN A 157 2.19 -9.79 19.35
CA ASN A 157 2.07 -11.24 19.49
C ASN A 157 3.36 -11.99 19.13
N ASN A 158 4.46 -11.28 18.81
CA ASN A 158 5.67 -11.85 18.20
C ASN A 158 5.38 -12.67 16.93
N GLU A 159 4.31 -12.34 16.23
CA GLU A 159 3.98 -12.91 14.93
C GLU A 159 4.86 -12.23 13.90
N HIS A 160 5.96 -12.86 13.53
CA HIS A 160 6.90 -12.32 12.54
C HIS A 160 6.30 -12.45 11.14
N ASN A 161 5.85 -11.34 10.57
CA ASN A 161 5.32 -11.28 9.21
C ASN A 161 6.41 -11.59 8.17
N GLY A 162 6.59 -12.86 7.87
CA GLY A 162 7.40 -13.30 6.73
C GLY A 162 8.92 -13.11 6.85
N THR A 163 9.43 -12.62 7.99
CA THR A 163 10.88 -12.46 8.20
C THR A 163 11.63 -13.79 8.29
N HIS A 164 10.93 -14.87 8.63
CA HIS A 164 11.48 -16.22 8.69
C HIS A 164 11.23 -17.08 7.44
N LEU A 165 10.75 -16.47 6.35
CA LEU A 165 10.63 -17.20 5.10
C LEU A 165 12.02 -17.61 4.61
N PRO A 166 12.16 -18.83 4.03
CA PRO A 166 13.45 -19.32 3.54
C PRO A 166 14.14 -18.32 2.61
N VAL A 167 15.46 -18.24 2.67
CA VAL A 167 16.27 -17.43 1.75
C VAL A 167 15.88 -17.76 0.32
N GLY A 168 15.54 -16.73 -0.48
CA GLY A 168 15.06 -16.91 -1.86
C GLY A 168 13.55 -17.07 -2.00
N ASN A 169 12.78 -17.03 -0.88
CA ASN A 169 11.34 -16.92 -0.97
C ASN A 169 10.98 -15.55 -1.56
N VAL A 170 10.16 -15.54 -2.60
CA VAL A 170 9.74 -14.32 -3.33
C VAL A 170 8.92 -13.32 -2.48
N TYR A 171 8.44 -13.74 -1.32
CA TYR A 171 7.70 -12.91 -0.36
C TYR A 171 8.55 -12.47 0.82
N GLY A 172 9.80 -12.97 0.93
CA GLY A 172 10.73 -12.61 2.00
C GLY A 172 11.22 -11.17 1.85
N HIS A 173 11.51 -10.55 2.98
CA HIS A 173 12.16 -9.24 3.01
C HIS A 173 13.66 -9.43 2.73
N CYS A 174 14.11 -9.06 1.53
CA CYS A 174 15.53 -8.96 1.22
C CYS A 174 16.19 -7.88 2.09
N GLY A 175 17.42 -8.10 2.56
CA GLY A 175 18.23 -7.11 3.26
C GLY A 175 17.75 -6.71 4.67
N MET A 176 16.85 -7.47 5.30
CA MET A 176 16.47 -7.22 6.69
C MET A 176 17.60 -7.62 7.64
N THR A 177 17.95 -6.68 8.54
CA THR A 177 18.86 -6.92 9.66
C THR A 177 18.09 -6.84 10.98
N PRO A 178 18.62 -7.39 12.09
CA PRO A 178 17.96 -7.28 13.39
C PRO A 178 17.67 -5.83 13.83
N GLU A 179 18.54 -4.89 13.46
CA GLU A 179 18.37 -3.46 13.73
C GLU A 179 17.18 -2.90 12.94
N LEU A 180 17.05 -3.23 11.65
CA LEU A 180 15.93 -2.83 10.81
C LEU A 180 14.62 -3.47 11.25
N GLU A 181 14.63 -4.72 11.70
CA GLU A 181 13.46 -5.38 12.29
C GLU A 181 13.01 -4.66 13.57
N SER A 182 13.96 -4.36 14.46
CA SER A 182 13.69 -3.61 15.69
C SER A 182 13.13 -2.23 15.40
N GLU A 183 13.72 -1.50 14.44
CA GLU A 183 13.25 -0.18 14.02
C GLU A 183 11.84 -0.22 13.43
N ASN A 184 11.56 -1.21 12.57
CA ASN A 184 10.23 -1.44 12.01
C ASN A 184 9.18 -1.69 13.10
N ALA A 185 9.52 -2.55 14.07
CA ALA A 185 8.64 -2.86 15.20
C ALA A 185 8.35 -1.61 16.05
N GLN A 186 9.37 -0.79 16.33
CA GLN A 186 9.22 0.44 17.11
C GLN A 186 8.37 1.49 16.35
N ILE A 187 8.61 1.70 15.06
CA ILE A 187 7.78 2.55 14.20
C ILE A 187 6.32 2.06 14.27
N THR A 188 6.10 0.77 13.98
CA THR A 188 4.77 0.15 13.99
C THR A 188 4.03 0.41 15.29
N LEU A 189 4.65 0.10 16.44
CA LEU A 189 4.01 0.26 17.76
C LEU A 189 3.78 1.72 18.15
N SER A 190 4.54 2.65 17.60
CA SER A 190 4.39 4.08 17.86
C SER A 190 3.22 4.71 17.10
N MET A 191 2.74 4.07 16.02
CA MET A 191 1.65 4.61 15.20
C MET A 191 0.29 4.52 15.92
N PRO A 192 -0.55 5.57 15.84
CA PRO A 192 -1.88 5.58 16.45
C PRO A 192 -2.76 4.43 15.98
N ILE A 193 -2.67 4.09 14.69
CA ILE A 193 -3.46 3.04 14.05
C ILE A 193 -3.16 1.64 14.61
N SER A 194 -1.97 1.43 15.16
CA SER A 194 -1.60 0.14 15.76
C SER A 194 -2.39 -0.19 17.04
N LYS A 195 -3.10 0.80 17.60
CA LYS A 195 -4.00 0.63 18.75
C LYS A 195 -5.46 0.40 18.34
N LYS A 196 -5.75 0.43 17.05
CA LYS A 196 -7.10 0.28 16.50
C LYS A 196 -7.40 -1.18 16.16
N THR A 197 -8.66 -1.56 16.26
CA THR A 197 -9.14 -2.87 15.77
C THR A 197 -9.42 -2.72 14.27
N ARG A 198 -8.54 -3.24 13.47
CA ARG A 198 -8.64 -3.17 12.01
C ARG A 198 -9.08 -4.51 11.41
N PRO A 199 -9.82 -4.50 10.31
CA PRO A 199 -10.25 -3.39 9.45
C PRO A 199 -11.55 -2.70 9.88
N GLU A 200 -12.16 -3.09 10.99
CA GLU A 200 -13.43 -2.53 11.47
C GLU A 200 -13.36 -1.02 11.66
N TRP A 201 -12.29 -0.55 12.31
CA TRP A 201 -12.05 0.88 12.51
C TRP A 201 -11.98 1.66 11.19
N ASP A 202 -11.35 1.09 10.17
CA ASP A 202 -11.24 1.74 8.85
C ASP A 202 -12.62 1.93 8.21
N ALA A 203 -13.48 0.92 8.27
CA ALA A 203 -14.83 0.99 7.73
C ALA A 203 -15.73 1.97 8.52
N GLU A 204 -15.59 2.04 9.84
CA GLU A 204 -16.29 3.01 10.69
C GLU A 204 -15.86 4.44 10.37
N LEU A 205 -14.55 4.67 10.18
CA LEU A 205 -14.03 5.96 9.77
C LEU A 205 -14.59 6.38 8.40
N LEU A 206 -14.56 5.51 7.40
CA LEU A 206 -15.09 5.80 6.06
C LEU A 206 -16.59 6.16 6.10
N LYS A 207 -17.38 5.45 6.91
CA LYS A 207 -18.78 5.82 7.15
C LYS A 207 -18.93 7.20 7.77
N SER A 208 -18.09 7.53 8.75
CA SER A 208 -18.11 8.84 9.41
C SER A 208 -17.70 9.98 8.46
N LEU A 209 -16.90 9.69 7.43
CA LEU A 209 -16.51 10.59 6.36
C LEU A 209 -17.55 10.69 5.23
N GLY A 210 -18.70 10.01 5.36
CA GLY A 210 -19.84 10.13 4.45
C GLY A 210 -19.95 9.03 3.38
N CYS A 211 -19.09 8.01 3.40
CA CYS A 211 -19.17 6.90 2.47
C CYS A 211 -20.28 5.91 2.88
N ALA A 212 -21.42 5.96 2.20
CA ALA A 212 -22.54 5.05 2.47
C ALA A 212 -22.27 3.61 1.97
N ASP A 213 -21.54 3.47 0.85
CA ASP A 213 -21.16 2.19 0.24
C ASP A 213 -19.68 1.92 0.53
N CYS A 214 -19.40 1.31 1.67
CA CYS A 214 -18.04 0.95 2.09
C CYS A 214 -18.06 -0.33 2.92
N GLY A 215 -16.92 -1.01 2.97
CA GLY A 215 -16.79 -2.25 3.71
C GLY A 215 -15.36 -2.77 3.75
N PHE A 216 -15.22 -4.02 4.20
CA PHE A 216 -13.94 -4.70 4.26
C PHE A 216 -14.08 -6.20 3.97
N ASP A 217 -12.94 -6.83 3.65
CA ASP A 217 -12.83 -8.26 3.41
C ASP A 217 -11.53 -8.80 4.04
N LYS A 218 -11.66 -9.60 5.08
CA LYS A 218 -10.55 -10.22 5.79
C LYS A 218 -9.93 -11.41 5.04
N SER A 219 -10.58 -11.88 3.97
CA SER A 219 -10.09 -13.02 3.18
C SER A 219 -9.23 -12.61 1.98
N ALA A 220 -9.02 -11.31 1.75
CA ALA A 220 -8.24 -10.80 0.61
C ALA A 220 -6.83 -11.38 0.59
N GLY A 221 -6.14 -11.40 1.74
CA GLY A 221 -4.79 -11.97 1.85
C GLY A 221 -4.74 -13.43 1.45
N THR A 222 -5.69 -14.24 1.89
CA THR A 222 -5.77 -15.67 1.58
C THR A 222 -5.96 -15.90 0.07
N ARG A 223 -6.78 -15.08 -0.60
CA ARG A 223 -6.97 -15.21 -2.07
C ARG A 223 -5.71 -14.87 -2.85
N ILE A 224 -4.99 -13.83 -2.43
CA ILE A 224 -3.82 -13.32 -3.16
C ILE A 224 -2.59 -14.19 -2.88
N LEU A 225 -2.40 -14.65 -1.64
CA LEU A 225 -1.19 -15.32 -1.16
C LEU A 225 -1.36 -16.83 -0.96
N ALA A 226 -2.49 -17.42 -1.35
CA ALA A 226 -2.90 -18.80 -1.04
C ALA A 226 -1.91 -19.90 -1.43
N GLU A 227 -1.05 -19.68 -2.45
CA GLU A 227 -0.10 -20.72 -2.92
C GLU A 227 1.21 -20.78 -2.10
N ASN A 228 1.37 -19.98 -1.04
CA ASN A 228 2.66 -19.83 -0.38
C ASN A 228 2.67 -20.23 1.10
N ASP A 229 1.71 -21.01 1.55
CA ASP A 229 1.50 -21.33 2.96
C ASP A 229 1.43 -20.07 3.89
N LEU A 230 1.20 -18.89 3.30
CA LEU A 230 0.85 -17.68 4.01
C LEU A 230 -0.68 -17.58 4.14
N SER A 231 -1.34 -18.69 4.40
CA SER A 231 -2.79 -18.78 4.64
C SER A 231 -3.23 -17.87 5.78
N ASP A 232 -2.32 -17.60 6.71
CA ASP A 232 -2.49 -16.70 7.85
C ASP A 232 -1.99 -15.27 7.56
N ALA A 233 -1.76 -14.91 6.29
CA ALA A 233 -1.40 -13.55 5.94
C ALA A 233 -2.44 -12.59 6.52
N PRO A 234 -2.06 -11.69 7.42
CA PRO A 234 -3.00 -10.85 8.16
C PRO A 234 -3.58 -9.73 7.31
N MET A 235 -3.45 -9.84 6.01
CA MET A 235 -3.88 -8.84 5.03
C MET A 235 -5.40 -8.85 4.89
N PHE A 236 -5.97 -7.67 4.90
CA PHE A 236 -7.36 -7.39 4.59
C PHE A 236 -7.48 -6.34 3.49
N LEU A 237 -8.66 -6.27 2.90
CA LEU A 237 -9.09 -5.22 1.99
C LEU A 237 -10.09 -4.32 2.72
N VAL A 238 -9.94 -3.01 2.56
CA VAL A 238 -10.96 -2.00 2.88
C VAL A 238 -11.31 -1.26 1.59
N TRP A 239 -12.57 -0.97 1.36
CA TRP A 239 -13.02 -0.25 0.18
C TRP A 239 -14.14 0.72 0.51
N ALA A 240 -14.25 1.79 -0.29
CA ALA A 240 -15.34 2.75 -0.22
C ALA A 240 -15.62 3.37 -1.57
N LYS A 241 -16.89 3.67 -1.85
CA LYS A 241 -17.31 4.50 -2.98
C LYS A 241 -17.69 5.90 -2.48
N LYS A 242 -17.24 6.92 -3.21
CA LYS A 242 -17.57 8.31 -2.94
C LYS A 242 -18.91 8.70 -3.53
#